data_c75a2749a129795b959d139b7abc5158
#
_entry.id   c75a2749a129795b959d139b7abc5158
#
_cell.length_a   1.000
_cell.length_b   1.000
_cell.length_c   1.000
_cell.angle_alpha   90.00
_cell.angle_beta   90.00
_cell.angle_gamma   90.00
#
_symmetry.space_group_name_H-M   'P 1'
#
loop_
_entity.id
_entity.type
_entity.pdbx_description
1 polymer ?
#
loop_
_entity_poly.entity_id
_entity_poly.type
_entity_poly.pdbx_seq_one_letter_code
_entity_poly.pdbx_strand_id
1 'polypeptide(L)'
;MKVFEYDNGNEINPKRSKNWGDIISYPLVKTISQSKKIELTNDRVNGKLIVVGSVLQHLSEGDLVWGGGAINQNHISARPKKVFAVRGPLTRNELTIKGIDCPRVYGDPALLMPYITDYKRTSPKYKYGLIPHYVDENELEVENLKKQGVKIIDICAGLHEFIEDIMDVEFILSSSLHGLIASDAWGIPNARVNITNKLYGGHFKFIDYCLSVNRKIDYGYQLLNTTTIGDLSKIRYNDKISFNAERLINSAPWLDNQYKHLFY
;
A
#
# COMPACT_ATOMS: atom_id res chain seq x y z
N MET A 1 21.00 -4.21 7.42
CA MET A 1 20.11 -3.07 7.05
C MET A 1 18.79 -3.20 7.79
N LYS A 2 18.34 -2.16 8.47
CA LYS A 2 17.03 -2.12 9.12
C LYS A 2 15.95 -1.77 8.09
N VAL A 3 14.88 -2.56 8.00
CA VAL A 3 13.71 -2.31 7.16
C VAL A 3 12.60 -1.76 8.03
N PHE A 4 12.09 -0.57 7.65
CA PHE A 4 11.07 0.13 8.42
C PHE A 4 9.68 -0.43 8.14
N GLU A 5 8.95 -0.74 9.19
CA GLU A 5 7.51 -0.96 9.18
C GLU A 5 6.83 0.02 10.11
N TYR A 6 5.75 0.61 9.63
CA TYR A 6 4.98 1.56 10.43
C TYR A 6 4.21 0.81 11.53
N ASP A 7 4.35 1.30 12.74
CA ASP A 7 3.55 0.85 13.87
C ASP A 7 2.90 2.09 14.51
N ASN A 8 1.58 2.15 14.50
CA ASN A 8 0.85 3.28 15.06
C ASN A 8 0.78 3.23 16.60
N GLY A 9 1.40 2.23 17.23
CA GLY A 9 1.50 2.13 18.69
C GLY A 9 0.16 2.12 19.42
N ASN A 10 -0.88 1.55 18.80
CA ASN A 10 -2.23 1.61 19.34
C ASN A 10 -2.33 0.70 20.57
N GLU A 11 -1.98 1.25 21.75
CA GLU A 11 -2.10 0.59 23.05
C GLU A 11 -3.52 0.10 23.34
N ILE A 12 -4.53 0.69 22.66
CA ILE A 12 -5.95 0.38 22.87
C ILE A 12 -6.38 -0.94 22.23
N ASN A 13 -5.71 -1.38 21.16
CA ASN A 13 -5.98 -2.68 20.55
C ASN A 13 -4.74 -3.29 19.88
N PRO A 14 -3.96 -4.13 20.59
CA PRO A 14 -2.75 -4.77 20.08
C PRO A 14 -2.95 -5.62 18.82
N LYS A 15 -4.18 -6.10 18.56
CA LYS A 15 -4.52 -6.86 17.35
C LYS A 15 -4.66 -5.99 16.11
N ARG A 16 -4.70 -4.66 16.26
CA ARG A 16 -4.94 -3.69 15.19
C ARG A 16 -3.78 -2.74 14.92
N SER A 17 -2.62 -3.03 15.45
CA SER A 17 -1.47 -2.15 15.27
C SER A 17 -0.97 -2.07 13.82
N LYS A 18 -1.31 -3.05 12.96
CA LYS A 18 -0.64 -3.18 11.65
C LYS A 18 -1.61 -3.57 10.55
N ASN A 19 -1.86 -2.68 9.59
CA ASN A 19 -2.53 -3.08 8.37
C ASN A 19 -1.56 -3.84 7.43
N TRP A 20 -2.11 -4.56 6.47
CA TRP A 20 -1.35 -5.39 5.55
C TRP A 20 -0.18 -4.65 4.89
N GLY A 21 -0.38 -3.41 4.41
CA GLY A 21 0.69 -2.62 3.81
C GLY A 21 1.81 -2.25 4.78
N ASP A 22 1.51 -2.15 6.09
CA ASP A 22 2.51 -1.80 7.09
C ASP A 22 3.42 -2.99 7.46
N ILE A 23 2.97 -4.24 7.26
CA ILE A 23 3.71 -5.45 7.64
C ILE A 23 4.45 -6.14 6.49
N ILE A 24 4.31 -5.68 5.25
CA ILE A 24 4.88 -6.40 4.11
C ILE A 24 6.28 -5.94 3.72
N SER A 25 6.78 -4.82 4.23
CA SER A 25 8.09 -4.27 3.85
C SER A 25 9.23 -5.24 4.15
N TYR A 26 9.26 -5.81 5.36
CA TYR A 26 10.31 -6.72 5.78
C TYR A 26 10.28 -8.07 5.02
N PRO A 27 9.18 -8.83 4.96
CA PRO A 27 9.14 -10.08 4.21
C PRO A 27 9.42 -9.88 2.72
N LEU A 28 8.96 -8.79 2.11
CA LEU A 28 9.24 -8.46 0.72
C LEU A 28 10.75 -8.28 0.47
N VAL A 29 11.39 -7.40 1.22
CA VAL A 29 12.84 -7.13 1.07
C VAL A 29 13.64 -8.38 1.36
N LYS A 30 13.30 -9.13 2.42
CA LYS A 30 13.98 -10.38 2.79
C LYS A 30 13.97 -11.39 1.66
N THR A 31 12.83 -11.59 1.03
CA THR A 31 12.66 -12.57 -0.04
C THR A 31 13.36 -12.12 -1.33
N ILE A 32 13.14 -10.88 -1.78
CA ILE A 32 13.69 -10.41 -3.06
C ILE A 32 15.22 -10.21 -2.97
N SER A 33 15.74 -9.67 -1.87
CA SER A 33 17.19 -9.46 -1.72
C SER A 33 17.95 -10.73 -1.38
N GLN A 34 17.27 -11.77 -0.87
CA GLN A 34 17.88 -12.99 -0.32
C GLN A 34 18.91 -12.70 0.80
N SER A 35 18.83 -11.51 1.39
CA SER A 35 19.77 -11.06 2.40
C SER A 35 19.50 -11.70 3.77
N LYS A 36 20.57 -12.10 4.46
CA LYS A 36 20.53 -12.55 5.85
C LYS A 36 20.82 -11.44 6.87
N LYS A 37 21.23 -10.25 6.39
CA LYS A 37 21.64 -9.09 7.22
C LYS A 37 20.57 -8.02 7.33
N ILE A 38 19.30 -8.33 7.09
CA ILE A 38 18.21 -7.41 7.29
C ILE A 38 17.45 -7.68 8.57
N GLU A 39 17.03 -6.63 9.22
CA GLU A 39 16.28 -6.63 10.47
C GLU A 39 15.04 -5.76 10.32
N LEU A 40 13.96 -6.15 10.97
CA LEU A 40 12.77 -5.34 11.10
C LEU A 40 13.02 -4.20 12.10
N THR A 41 12.49 -3.02 11.83
CA THR A 41 12.44 -1.92 12.81
C THR A 41 11.16 -1.11 12.66
N ASN A 42 10.57 -0.74 13.77
CA ASN A 42 9.52 0.28 13.87
C ASN A 42 10.08 1.59 14.51
N ASP A 43 11.34 1.58 14.89
CA ASP A 43 12.00 2.75 15.45
C ASP A 43 12.27 3.81 14.39
N ARG A 44 12.20 5.08 14.78
CA ARG A 44 12.56 6.23 13.95
C ARG A 44 14.08 6.50 13.96
N VAL A 45 14.87 5.43 13.96
CA VAL A 45 16.34 5.53 13.93
C VAL A 45 16.84 5.90 12.53
N ASN A 46 18.02 6.53 12.47
CA ASN A 46 18.69 6.83 11.23
C ASN A 46 19.22 5.58 10.51
N GLY A 47 19.25 5.62 9.19
CA GLY A 47 19.88 4.58 8.38
C GLY A 47 19.00 3.36 8.13
N LYS A 48 17.67 3.51 8.17
CA LYS A 48 16.70 2.48 7.80
C LYS A 48 16.33 2.54 6.32
N LEU A 49 15.75 1.47 5.81
CA LEU A 49 15.16 1.38 4.47
C LEU A 49 13.65 1.58 4.55
N ILE A 50 13.14 2.59 3.86
CA ILE A 50 11.72 2.88 3.67
C ILE A 50 11.25 2.21 2.38
N VAL A 51 10.22 1.34 2.46
CA VAL A 51 9.79 0.50 1.34
C VAL A 51 8.32 0.73 0.98
N VAL A 52 7.39 0.26 1.78
CA VAL A 52 5.96 0.33 1.51
C VAL A 52 5.31 1.37 2.42
N GLY A 53 4.25 1.98 1.92
CA GLY A 53 3.39 2.84 2.71
C GLY A 53 3.59 4.34 2.49
N SER A 54 2.66 5.10 3.06
CA SER A 54 2.69 6.57 3.02
C SER A 54 3.44 7.10 4.24
N VAL A 55 4.74 6.85 4.31
CA VAL A 55 5.55 6.93 5.55
C VAL A 55 6.74 7.90 5.48
N LEU A 56 6.85 8.74 4.43
CA LEU A 56 7.97 9.68 4.29
C LEU A 56 7.99 10.79 5.35
N GLN A 57 6.92 10.99 6.11
CA GLN A 57 6.94 11.83 7.31
C GLN A 57 7.79 11.23 8.46
N HIS A 58 8.25 9.98 8.32
CA HIS A 58 9.13 9.30 9.29
C HIS A 58 10.58 9.18 8.79
N LEU A 59 10.92 9.90 7.71
CA LEU A 59 12.30 9.97 7.22
C LEU A 59 13.22 10.58 8.25
N SER A 60 14.43 10.05 8.28
CA SER A 60 15.59 10.57 9.01
C SER A 60 16.78 10.74 8.05
N GLU A 61 17.77 11.54 8.45
CA GLU A 61 19.03 11.61 7.73
C GLU A 61 19.69 10.22 7.69
N GLY A 62 20.26 9.84 6.55
CA GLY A 62 20.87 8.52 6.40
C GLY A 62 19.93 7.42 5.93
N ASP A 63 18.60 7.64 5.88
CA ASP A 63 17.65 6.66 5.37
C ASP A 63 17.79 6.44 3.86
N LEU A 64 17.47 5.23 3.42
CA LEU A 64 17.30 4.86 2.04
C LEU A 64 15.81 4.73 1.72
N VAL A 65 15.39 5.18 0.53
CA VAL A 65 13.99 5.09 0.09
C VAL A 65 13.90 4.26 -1.18
N TRP A 66 13.06 3.21 -1.15
CA TRP A 66 12.75 2.38 -2.29
C TRP A 66 11.26 2.04 -2.31
N GLY A 67 10.46 2.92 -2.93
CA GLY A 67 9.03 2.73 -3.14
C GLY A 67 8.08 3.47 -2.18
N GLY A 68 8.55 3.90 -1.02
CA GLY A 68 7.73 4.64 -0.05
C GLY A 68 7.13 5.93 -0.64
N GLY A 69 5.95 6.33 -0.13
CA GLY A 69 5.22 7.51 -0.58
C GLY A 69 4.99 8.55 0.51
N ALA A 70 4.74 9.79 0.09
CA ALA A 70 4.22 10.83 0.97
C ALA A 70 2.73 10.59 1.28
N ILE A 71 2.30 10.97 2.47
CA ILE A 71 0.89 10.86 2.88
C ILE A 71 0.06 11.99 2.27
N ASN A 72 0.64 13.18 2.20
CA ASN A 72 0.10 14.38 1.56
C ASN A 72 1.23 15.36 1.23
N GLN A 73 0.90 16.57 0.79
CA GLN A 73 1.85 17.64 0.53
C GLN A 73 2.56 18.09 1.81
N ASN A 74 3.82 18.52 1.67
CA ASN A 74 4.64 19.09 2.75
C ASN A 74 4.94 18.15 3.94
N HIS A 75 4.77 16.84 3.78
CA HIS A 75 5.01 15.85 4.84
C HIS A 75 6.33 15.09 4.71
N ILE A 76 7.32 15.63 4.02
CA ILE A 76 8.68 15.09 4.03
C ILE A 76 9.43 15.68 5.22
N SER A 77 9.79 14.85 6.20
CA SER A 77 10.34 15.29 7.49
C SER A 77 11.85 15.59 7.45
N ALA A 78 12.60 14.85 6.61
CA ALA A 78 14.06 14.97 6.55
C ALA A 78 14.58 14.66 5.13
N ARG A 79 15.86 14.94 4.90
CA ARG A 79 16.58 14.55 3.66
C ARG A 79 17.11 13.13 3.84
N PRO A 80 16.67 12.14 3.05
CA PRO A 80 17.24 10.80 3.08
C PRO A 80 18.65 10.81 2.45
N LYS A 81 19.44 9.78 2.74
CA LYS A 81 20.75 9.57 2.15
C LYS A 81 20.67 9.31 0.64
N LYS A 82 19.67 8.49 0.23
CA LYS A 82 19.43 8.16 -1.18
C LYS A 82 17.99 7.76 -1.42
N VAL A 83 17.45 8.20 -2.54
CA VAL A 83 16.17 7.73 -3.07
C VAL A 83 16.44 6.90 -4.32
N PHE A 84 15.94 5.67 -4.36
CA PHE A 84 16.05 4.72 -5.47
C PHE A 84 14.76 4.65 -6.30
N ALA A 85 13.64 4.68 -5.63
CA ALA A 85 12.30 4.72 -6.19
C ALA A 85 11.33 5.33 -5.18
N VAL A 86 10.18 5.78 -5.67
CA VAL A 86 9.07 6.26 -4.84
C VAL A 86 7.75 5.70 -5.36
N ARG A 87 6.71 5.71 -4.51
CA ARG A 87 5.39 5.22 -4.91
C ARG A 87 4.89 5.89 -6.19
N GLY A 88 5.00 7.22 -6.31
CA GLY A 88 4.48 7.90 -7.48
C GLY A 88 5.06 9.29 -7.73
N PRO A 89 4.62 9.92 -8.83
CA PRO A 89 5.18 11.20 -9.28
C PRO A 89 4.87 12.38 -8.36
N LEU A 90 3.76 12.36 -7.59
CA LEU A 90 3.48 13.42 -6.62
C LEU A 90 4.45 13.35 -5.45
N THR A 91 4.76 12.16 -4.95
CA THR A 91 5.81 11.94 -3.93
C THR A 91 7.17 12.43 -4.44
N ARG A 92 7.52 12.11 -5.70
CA ARG A 92 8.76 12.61 -6.32
C ARG A 92 8.78 14.14 -6.34
N ASN A 93 7.67 14.76 -6.72
CA ASN A 93 7.55 16.22 -6.77
C ASN A 93 7.82 16.85 -5.40
N GLU A 94 7.23 16.32 -4.32
CA GLU A 94 7.48 16.78 -2.95
C GLU A 94 8.96 16.71 -2.55
N LEU A 95 9.66 15.64 -2.97
CA LEU A 95 11.10 15.49 -2.72
C LEU A 95 11.91 16.50 -3.53
N THR A 96 11.62 16.66 -4.82
CA THR A 96 12.38 17.54 -5.70
C THR A 96 12.22 19.02 -5.38
N ILE A 97 11.03 19.46 -4.93
CA ILE A 97 10.80 20.83 -4.42
C ILE A 97 11.71 21.13 -3.22
N LYS A 98 12.02 20.14 -2.39
CA LYS A 98 12.95 20.26 -1.26
C LYS A 98 14.43 20.09 -1.69
N GLY A 99 14.73 20.04 -2.98
CA GLY A 99 16.09 19.86 -3.52
C GLY A 99 16.66 18.45 -3.26
N ILE A 100 15.80 17.45 -3.02
CA ILE A 100 16.21 16.06 -2.84
C ILE A 100 16.20 15.38 -4.21
N ASP A 101 17.36 14.80 -4.60
CA ASP A 101 17.44 14.03 -5.84
C ASP A 101 16.58 12.78 -5.76
N CYS A 102 15.71 12.60 -6.76
CA CYS A 102 14.75 11.51 -6.81
C CYS A 102 14.58 11.03 -8.26
N PRO A 103 14.96 9.80 -8.58
CA PRO A 103 14.84 9.27 -9.93
C PRO A 103 13.37 9.10 -10.35
N ARG A 104 13.13 9.03 -11.66
CA ARG A 104 11.78 8.76 -12.20
C ARG A 104 11.50 7.25 -12.22
N VAL A 105 11.65 6.59 -11.07
CA VAL A 105 11.28 5.18 -10.87
C VAL A 105 10.10 5.15 -9.91
N TYR A 106 8.98 4.63 -10.39
CA TYR A 106 7.71 4.65 -9.68
C TYR A 106 7.15 3.25 -9.48
N GLY A 107 6.42 3.08 -8.40
CA GLY A 107 5.65 1.90 -8.04
C GLY A 107 5.70 1.65 -6.54
N ASP A 108 4.57 1.23 -5.99
CA ASP A 108 4.53 0.72 -4.63
C ASP A 108 5.08 -0.71 -4.63
N PRO A 109 6.11 -1.03 -3.81
CA PRO A 109 6.67 -2.38 -3.79
C PRO A 109 5.68 -3.47 -3.37
N ALA A 110 4.55 -3.13 -2.76
CA ALA A 110 3.46 -4.06 -2.50
C ALA A 110 2.94 -4.76 -3.77
N LEU A 111 3.10 -4.12 -4.94
CA LEU A 111 2.78 -4.73 -6.24
C LEU A 111 3.68 -5.93 -6.59
N LEU A 112 4.80 -6.10 -5.90
CA LEU A 112 5.71 -7.23 -6.08
C LEU A 112 5.32 -8.46 -5.25
N MET A 113 4.32 -8.37 -4.38
CA MET A 113 3.92 -9.48 -3.51
C MET A 113 3.57 -10.77 -4.27
N PRO A 114 2.90 -10.75 -5.44
CA PRO A 114 2.66 -11.97 -6.21
C PRO A 114 3.93 -12.68 -6.71
N TYR A 115 5.07 -11.97 -6.78
CA TYR A 115 6.36 -12.59 -7.19
C TYR A 115 7.06 -13.33 -6.06
N ILE A 116 6.62 -13.13 -4.82
CA ILE A 116 7.23 -13.74 -3.62
C ILE A 116 6.27 -14.67 -2.87
N THR A 117 5.06 -14.85 -3.38
CA THR A 117 4.03 -15.72 -2.81
C THR A 117 3.42 -16.61 -3.88
N ASP A 118 2.97 -17.80 -3.50
CA ASP A 118 2.39 -18.78 -4.45
C ASP A 118 0.86 -18.74 -4.49
N TYR A 119 0.25 -17.63 -4.02
CA TYR A 119 -1.21 -17.51 -4.04
C TYR A 119 -1.75 -17.43 -5.46
N LYS A 120 -2.67 -18.33 -5.78
CA LYS A 120 -3.36 -18.38 -7.08
C LYS A 120 -4.84 -18.14 -6.86
N ARG A 121 -5.41 -17.29 -7.69
CA ARG A 121 -6.84 -17.06 -7.69
C ARG A 121 -7.57 -18.32 -8.12
N THR A 122 -8.46 -18.81 -7.29
CA THR A 122 -9.41 -19.90 -7.56
C THR A 122 -10.79 -19.33 -7.92
N SER A 123 -11.82 -20.15 -7.98
CA SER A 123 -13.19 -19.65 -8.17
C SER A 123 -13.64 -18.85 -6.96
N PRO A 124 -13.95 -17.56 -7.11
CA PRO A 124 -14.38 -16.71 -6.00
C PRO A 124 -15.71 -17.21 -5.40
N LYS A 125 -15.83 -17.14 -4.08
CA LYS A 125 -17.04 -17.53 -3.34
C LYS A 125 -18.03 -16.35 -3.21
N TYR A 126 -17.53 -15.12 -3.26
CA TYR A 126 -18.33 -13.91 -3.09
C TYR A 126 -18.22 -13.02 -4.33
N LYS A 127 -19.32 -12.39 -4.70
CA LYS A 127 -19.32 -11.44 -5.82
C LYS A 127 -18.60 -10.15 -5.45
N TYR A 128 -18.85 -9.61 -4.25
CA TYR A 128 -18.26 -8.37 -3.78
C TYR A 128 -17.55 -8.54 -2.46
N GLY A 129 -16.36 -7.94 -2.35
CA GLY A 129 -15.63 -7.73 -1.11
C GLY A 129 -15.49 -6.23 -0.82
N LEU A 130 -15.60 -5.85 0.43
CA LEU A 130 -15.31 -4.51 0.91
C LEU A 130 -14.11 -4.56 1.84
N ILE A 131 -13.07 -3.80 1.52
CA ILE A 131 -11.90 -3.57 2.36
C ILE A 131 -12.02 -2.15 2.95
N PRO A 132 -12.66 -1.98 4.11
CA PRO A 132 -12.67 -0.69 4.78
C PRO A 132 -11.27 -0.34 5.29
N HIS A 133 -10.95 0.94 5.31
CA HIS A 133 -9.84 1.39 6.13
C HIS A 133 -10.17 1.15 7.61
N TYR A 134 -9.19 0.81 8.44
CA TYR A 134 -9.44 0.44 9.84
C TYR A 134 -10.19 1.52 10.66
N VAL A 135 -10.14 2.78 10.23
CA VAL A 135 -10.92 3.88 10.86
C VAL A 135 -12.41 3.86 10.48
N ASP A 136 -12.76 3.13 9.41
CA ASP A 136 -14.12 3.08 8.85
C ASP A 136 -14.84 1.74 9.12
N GLU A 137 -14.19 0.77 9.73
CA GLU A 137 -14.69 -0.61 9.81
C GLU A 137 -16.02 -0.79 10.55
N ASN A 138 -16.31 0.09 11.51
CA ASN A 138 -17.52 0.03 12.35
C ASN A 138 -18.63 0.98 11.86
N GLU A 139 -18.48 1.55 10.66
CA GLU A 139 -19.48 2.46 10.12
C GLU A 139 -20.74 1.72 9.64
N LEU A 140 -21.88 2.41 9.68
CA LEU A 140 -23.18 1.84 9.28
C LEU A 140 -23.19 1.37 7.83
N GLU A 141 -22.45 2.02 6.94
CA GLU A 141 -22.26 1.66 5.54
C GLU A 141 -21.66 0.26 5.38
N VAL A 142 -20.68 -0.08 6.22
CA VAL A 142 -20.01 -1.38 6.24
C VAL A 142 -20.99 -2.46 6.72
N GLU A 143 -21.67 -2.21 7.83
CA GLU A 143 -22.66 -3.13 8.39
C GLU A 143 -23.86 -3.35 7.44
N ASN A 144 -24.31 -2.32 6.74
CA ASN A 144 -25.36 -2.43 5.75
C ASN A 144 -24.96 -3.36 4.59
N LEU A 145 -23.77 -3.19 4.02
CA LEU A 145 -23.28 -4.03 2.93
C LEU A 145 -23.01 -5.47 3.38
N LYS A 146 -22.52 -5.67 4.60
CA LYS A 146 -22.34 -6.98 5.22
C LYS A 146 -23.67 -7.75 5.30
N LYS A 147 -24.75 -7.09 5.76
CA LYS A 147 -26.10 -7.68 5.82
C LYS A 147 -26.63 -8.07 4.44
N GLN A 148 -26.17 -7.44 3.39
CA GLN A 148 -26.52 -7.75 2.01
C GLN A 148 -25.63 -8.84 1.38
N GLY A 149 -24.72 -9.47 2.15
CA GLY A 149 -23.85 -10.55 1.68
C GLY A 149 -22.54 -10.12 1.03
N VAL A 150 -22.15 -8.85 1.17
CA VAL A 150 -20.79 -8.39 0.80
C VAL A 150 -19.80 -8.93 1.82
N LYS A 151 -18.72 -9.58 1.37
CA LYS A 151 -17.64 -10.04 2.24
C LYS A 151 -16.87 -8.82 2.79
N ILE A 152 -16.86 -8.64 4.09
CA ILE A 152 -16.01 -7.64 4.72
C ILE A 152 -14.65 -8.26 4.95
N ILE A 153 -13.62 -7.60 4.43
CA ILE A 153 -12.22 -8.06 4.46
C ILE A 153 -11.43 -7.15 5.38
N ASP A 154 -10.89 -7.73 6.44
CA ASP A 154 -10.10 -6.98 7.42
C ASP A 154 -8.69 -6.73 6.89
N ILE A 155 -8.36 -5.47 6.65
CA ILE A 155 -7.00 -5.04 6.21
C ILE A 155 -5.93 -5.34 7.27
N CYS A 156 -6.31 -5.65 8.50
CA CYS A 156 -5.45 -5.97 9.63
C CYS A 156 -5.46 -7.48 10.00
N ALA A 157 -6.01 -8.34 9.17
CA ALA A 157 -6.08 -9.79 9.41
C ALA A 157 -4.70 -10.49 9.40
N GLY A 158 -3.65 -9.80 8.99
CA GLY A 158 -2.32 -10.38 8.82
C GLY A 158 -1.99 -10.69 7.36
N LEU A 159 -0.76 -11.17 7.13
CA LEU A 159 -0.24 -11.28 5.77
C LEU A 159 -1.03 -12.29 4.93
N HIS A 160 -1.19 -13.50 5.43
CA HIS A 160 -1.77 -14.63 4.68
C HIS A 160 -3.28 -14.56 4.61
N GLU A 161 -3.95 -14.36 5.74
CA GLU A 161 -5.41 -14.30 5.84
C GLU A 161 -5.99 -13.19 4.96
N PHE A 162 -5.37 -12.01 4.95
CA PHE A 162 -5.79 -10.91 4.08
C PHE A 162 -5.71 -11.30 2.59
N ILE A 163 -4.62 -11.97 2.16
CA ILE A 163 -4.46 -12.40 0.77
C ILE A 163 -5.51 -13.46 0.41
N GLU A 164 -5.73 -14.44 1.27
CA GLU A 164 -6.75 -15.48 1.06
C GLU A 164 -8.15 -14.85 0.92
N ASP A 165 -8.45 -13.87 1.76
CA ASP A 165 -9.72 -13.17 1.75
C ASP A 165 -9.97 -12.39 0.44
N ILE A 166 -8.95 -11.68 -0.09
CA ILE A 166 -9.11 -10.97 -1.37
C ILE A 166 -9.23 -11.92 -2.56
N MET A 167 -8.66 -13.14 -2.48
CA MET A 167 -8.78 -14.14 -3.55
C MET A 167 -10.19 -14.72 -3.68
N ASP A 168 -10.96 -14.71 -2.60
CA ASP A 168 -12.29 -15.29 -2.52
C ASP A 168 -13.41 -14.41 -3.13
N VAL A 169 -13.08 -13.23 -3.70
CA VAL A 169 -14.07 -12.29 -4.22
C VAL A 169 -13.86 -11.95 -5.70
N GLU A 170 -14.96 -11.68 -6.43
CA GLU A 170 -14.88 -11.27 -7.84
C GLU A 170 -14.46 -9.82 -7.99
N PHE A 171 -15.06 -8.93 -7.20
CA PHE A 171 -14.86 -7.47 -7.26
C PHE A 171 -14.57 -6.92 -5.88
N ILE A 172 -13.59 -6.04 -5.79
CA ILE A 172 -13.20 -5.39 -4.54
C ILE A 172 -13.59 -3.91 -4.56
N LEU A 173 -14.15 -3.47 -3.44
CA LEU A 173 -14.36 -2.07 -3.07
C LEU A 173 -13.38 -1.77 -1.93
N SER A 174 -12.67 -0.65 -1.98
CA SER A 174 -11.77 -0.32 -0.87
C SER A 174 -11.69 1.17 -0.57
N SER A 175 -11.81 1.52 0.70
CA SER A 175 -11.45 2.85 1.23
C SER A 175 -9.98 2.90 1.69
N SER A 176 -9.27 1.76 1.70
CA SER A 176 -7.84 1.67 1.99
C SER A 176 -6.99 1.70 0.72
N LEU A 177 -5.91 2.49 0.70
CA LEU A 177 -4.98 2.48 -0.42
C LEU A 177 -4.33 1.10 -0.61
N HIS A 178 -3.90 0.44 0.46
CA HIS A 178 -3.28 -0.87 0.35
C HIS A 178 -4.27 -1.96 -0.09
N GLY A 179 -5.56 -1.80 0.19
CA GLY A 179 -6.60 -2.67 -0.37
C GLY A 179 -6.69 -2.56 -1.90
N LEU A 180 -6.57 -1.35 -2.46
CA LEU A 180 -6.51 -1.16 -3.92
C LEU A 180 -5.21 -1.72 -4.51
N ILE A 181 -4.06 -1.43 -3.87
CA ILE A 181 -2.75 -1.90 -4.35
C ILE A 181 -2.69 -3.43 -4.34
N ALA A 182 -3.16 -4.08 -3.28
CA ALA A 182 -3.24 -5.53 -3.20
C ALA A 182 -4.14 -6.11 -4.30
N SER A 183 -5.32 -5.53 -4.51
CA SER A 183 -6.24 -5.97 -5.56
C SER A 183 -5.60 -5.84 -6.95
N ASP A 184 -4.93 -4.72 -7.23
CA ASP A 184 -4.23 -4.49 -8.49
C ASP A 184 -3.05 -5.47 -8.65
N ALA A 185 -2.33 -5.81 -7.58
CA ALA A 185 -1.20 -6.74 -7.62
C ALA A 185 -1.61 -8.13 -8.09
N TRP A 186 -2.77 -8.62 -7.67
CA TRP A 186 -3.31 -9.91 -8.09
C TRP A 186 -4.31 -9.84 -9.25
N GLY A 187 -4.45 -8.67 -9.90
CA GLY A 187 -5.35 -8.48 -11.04
C GLY A 187 -6.84 -8.67 -10.69
N ILE A 188 -7.23 -8.35 -9.45
CA ILE A 188 -8.62 -8.42 -9.01
C ILE A 188 -9.31 -7.09 -9.36
N PRO A 189 -10.41 -7.11 -10.13
CA PRO A 189 -11.16 -5.90 -10.45
C PRO A 189 -11.57 -5.14 -9.18
N ASN A 190 -11.24 -3.86 -9.12
CA ASN A 190 -11.45 -3.11 -7.90
C ASN A 190 -11.83 -1.65 -8.15
N ALA A 191 -12.50 -1.04 -7.17
CA ALA A 191 -12.89 0.35 -7.19
C ALA A 191 -12.61 1.03 -5.84
N ARG A 192 -12.19 2.30 -5.90
CA ARG A 192 -12.09 3.13 -4.73
C ARG A 192 -13.48 3.53 -4.24
N VAL A 193 -13.67 3.44 -2.93
CA VAL A 193 -14.85 3.97 -2.25
C VAL A 193 -14.44 4.92 -1.13
N ASN A 194 -15.34 5.82 -0.78
CA ASN A 194 -15.26 6.64 0.42
C ASN A 194 -16.37 6.20 1.37
N ILE A 195 -16.06 6.04 2.63
CA ILE A 195 -17.02 5.69 3.70
C ILE A 195 -17.21 6.93 4.56
N THR A 196 -16.13 7.41 5.19
CA THR A 196 -16.16 8.66 5.97
C THR A 196 -15.10 9.65 5.47
N ASN A 197 -15.09 10.86 6.05
CA ASN A 197 -14.03 11.85 5.84
C ASN A 197 -12.89 11.74 6.88
N LYS A 198 -12.82 10.65 7.64
CA LYS A 198 -11.82 10.43 8.70
C LYS A 198 -10.44 10.06 8.16
N LEU A 199 -10.34 9.70 6.88
CA LEU A 199 -9.10 9.21 6.28
C LEU A 199 -8.04 10.30 6.18
N TYR A 200 -6.94 10.14 6.94
CA TYR A 200 -5.83 11.07 6.91
C TYR A 200 -5.09 11.05 5.57
N GLY A 201 -4.67 12.25 5.10
CA GLY A 201 -3.97 12.43 3.82
C GLY A 201 -4.89 12.54 2.59
N GLY A 202 -6.21 12.42 2.77
CA GLY A 202 -7.21 12.69 1.73
C GLY A 202 -6.95 11.92 0.43
N HIS A 203 -6.99 12.63 -0.70
CA HIS A 203 -6.85 12.04 -2.03
C HIS A 203 -5.39 11.92 -2.51
N PHE A 204 -4.45 12.65 -1.92
CA PHE A 204 -3.06 12.74 -2.41
C PHE A 204 -2.42 11.37 -2.65
N LYS A 205 -2.41 10.51 -1.64
CA LYS A 205 -1.79 9.18 -1.71
C LYS A 205 -2.41 8.27 -2.77
N PHE A 206 -3.72 8.40 -3.01
CA PHE A 206 -4.43 7.63 -4.05
C PHE A 206 -4.07 8.13 -5.45
N ILE A 207 -4.06 9.45 -5.66
CA ILE A 207 -3.69 10.06 -6.95
C ILE A 207 -2.23 9.72 -7.28
N ASP A 208 -1.33 9.83 -6.30
CA ASP A 208 0.09 9.47 -6.44
C ASP A 208 0.26 8.03 -6.94
N TYR A 209 -0.46 7.08 -6.32
CA TYR A 209 -0.48 5.69 -6.75
C TYR A 209 -1.07 5.52 -8.16
N CYS A 210 -2.25 6.07 -8.42
CA CYS A 210 -2.90 5.94 -9.72
C CYS A 210 -2.00 6.43 -10.87
N LEU A 211 -1.32 7.55 -10.69
CA LEU A 211 -0.36 8.08 -11.67
C LEU A 211 0.84 7.15 -11.88
N SER A 212 1.28 6.42 -10.85
CA SER A 212 2.44 5.53 -10.95
C SER A 212 2.19 4.28 -11.78
N VAL A 213 0.95 3.84 -11.87
CA VAL A 213 0.53 2.60 -12.54
C VAL A 213 -0.41 2.85 -13.72
N ASN A 214 -0.49 4.10 -14.19
CA ASN A 214 -1.38 4.52 -15.29
C ASN A 214 -2.85 4.13 -15.06
N ARG A 215 -3.28 4.10 -13.81
CA ARG A 215 -4.67 3.88 -13.43
C ARG A 215 -5.44 5.19 -13.57
N LYS A 216 -6.68 5.13 -14.05
CA LYS A 216 -7.54 6.30 -14.09
C LYS A 216 -7.71 6.87 -12.69
N ILE A 217 -7.47 8.18 -12.55
CA ILE A 217 -7.71 8.89 -11.30
C ILE A 217 -9.22 8.96 -11.08
N ASP A 218 -9.65 8.52 -9.93
CA ASP A 218 -11.00 8.73 -9.42
C ASP A 218 -10.95 9.20 -7.95
N TYR A 219 -12.00 9.86 -7.50
CA TYR A 219 -12.12 10.36 -6.14
C TYR A 219 -12.86 9.39 -5.21
N GLY A 220 -13.23 8.21 -5.74
CA GLY A 220 -13.96 7.18 -5.05
C GLY A 220 -15.48 7.36 -5.08
N TYR A 221 -16.19 6.25 -5.10
CA TYR A 221 -17.65 6.23 -4.96
C TYR A 221 -18.03 6.42 -3.49
N GLN A 222 -18.91 7.37 -3.18
CA GLN A 222 -19.37 7.58 -1.81
C GLN A 222 -20.36 6.48 -1.43
N LEU A 223 -20.00 5.65 -0.44
CA LEU A 223 -20.93 4.71 0.17
C LEU A 223 -21.85 5.46 1.14
N LEU A 224 -23.11 5.08 1.12
CA LEU A 224 -24.14 5.57 2.03
C LEU A 224 -24.72 4.37 2.80
N ASN A 225 -25.32 4.63 3.95
CA ASN A 225 -26.02 3.58 4.73
C ASN A 225 -27.21 2.95 3.96
N THR A 226 -27.65 3.58 2.85
CA THR A 226 -28.68 3.09 1.95
C THR A 226 -28.13 2.43 0.68
N THR A 227 -26.79 2.38 0.50
CA THR A 227 -26.19 1.75 -0.69
C THR A 227 -26.58 0.27 -0.76
N THR A 228 -26.99 -0.15 -1.97
CA THR A 228 -27.42 -1.53 -2.24
C THR A 228 -26.40 -2.28 -3.11
N ILE A 229 -26.50 -3.62 -3.15
CA ILE A 229 -25.74 -4.44 -4.12
C ILE A 229 -26.05 -4.03 -5.56
N GLY A 230 -27.28 -3.60 -5.85
CA GLY A 230 -27.66 -3.08 -7.16
C GLY A 230 -26.86 -1.83 -7.54
N ASP A 231 -26.53 -0.97 -6.57
CA ASP A 231 -25.69 0.22 -6.82
C ASP A 231 -24.23 -0.18 -7.05
N LEU A 232 -23.73 -1.19 -6.33
CA LEU A 232 -22.37 -1.69 -6.55
C LEU A 232 -22.17 -2.22 -7.96
N SER A 233 -23.22 -2.80 -8.59
CA SER A 233 -23.14 -3.29 -9.97
C SER A 233 -22.98 -2.19 -11.02
N LYS A 234 -23.25 -0.94 -10.68
CA LYS A 234 -23.12 0.25 -11.54
C LYS A 234 -21.74 0.92 -11.39
N ILE A 235 -20.96 0.54 -10.39
CA ILE A 235 -19.62 1.09 -10.17
C ILE A 235 -18.69 0.60 -11.28
N ARG A 236 -17.86 1.50 -11.79
CA ARG A 236 -16.80 1.12 -12.73
C ARG A 236 -15.59 0.60 -11.96
N TYR A 237 -15.30 -0.68 -12.13
CA TYR A 237 -14.12 -1.31 -11.55
C TYR A 237 -12.90 -1.14 -12.46
N ASN A 238 -11.73 -0.92 -11.86
CA ASN A 238 -10.46 -0.99 -12.56
C ASN A 238 -9.99 -2.45 -12.55
N ASP A 239 -9.55 -2.96 -13.69
CA ASP A 239 -9.07 -4.34 -13.87
C ASP A 239 -7.64 -4.43 -14.42
N LYS A 240 -7.06 -3.28 -14.80
CA LYS A 240 -5.75 -3.23 -15.44
C LYS A 240 -4.94 -2.05 -14.95
N ILE A 241 -3.67 -2.34 -14.70
CA ILE A 241 -2.64 -1.34 -14.40
C ILE A 241 -1.46 -1.52 -15.36
N SER A 242 -0.66 -0.47 -15.53
CA SER A 242 0.62 -0.52 -16.22
C SER A 242 1.72 -0.38 -15.17
N PHE A 243 2.32 -1.51 -14.81
CA PHE A 243 3.39 -1.56 -13.80
C PHE A 243 4.61 -2.30 -14.36
N ASN A 244 5.78 -1.70 -14.21
CA ASN A 244 7.04 -2.31 -14.63
C ASN A 244 7.81 -2.82 -13.40
N ALA A 245 7.55 -4.08 -13.04
CA ALA A 245 8.18 -4.74 -11.90
C ALA A 245 9.71 -4.80 -12.03
N GLU A 246 10.22 -5.13 -13.23
CA GLU A 246 11.65 -5.23 -13.49
C GLU A 246 12.37 -3.89 -13.23
N ARG A 247 11.79 -2.79 -13.70
CA ARG A 247 12.37 -1.45 -13.47
C ARG A 247 12.44 -1.11 -11.98
N LEU A 248 11.41 -1.47 -11.21
CA LEU A 248 11.39 -1.24 -9.77
C LEU A 248 12.43 -2.12 -9.08
N ILE A 249 12.48 -3.42 -9.39
CA ILE A 249 13.45 -4.37 -8.82
C ILE A 249 14.88 -3.95 -9.14
N ASN A 250 15.18 -3.59 -10.40
CA ASN A 250 16.52 -3.19 -10.83
C ASN A 250 17.00 -1.87 -10.20
N SER A 251 16.11 -1.08 -9.63
CA SER A 251 16.47 0.13 -8.86
C SER A 251 16.78 -0.15 -7.39
N ALA A 252 16.67 -1.39 -6.93
CA ALA A 252 16.76 -1.70 -5.50
C ALA A 252 18.16 -1.43 -4.90
N PRO A 253 18.24 -0.95 -3.65
CA PRO A 253 19.50 -0.56 -3.03
C PRO A 253 20.51 -1.69 -2.86
N TRP A 254 20.07 -2.94 -2.75
CA TRP A 254 20.96 -4.12 -2.66
C TRP A 254 21.63 -4.49 -3.99
N LEU A 255 21.21 -3.91 -5.10
CA LEU A 255 21.84 -4.04 -6.42
C LEU A 255 22.82 -2.92 -6.69
N ASP A 256 22.76 -1.81 -5.95
CA ASP A 256 23.70 -0.67 -6.07
C ASP A 256 25.01 -1.00 -5.37
N ASN A 257 26.13 -0.93 -6.10
CA ASN A 257 27.47 -1.26 -5.59
C ASN A 257 27.87 -0.43 -4.35
N GLN A 258 27.39 0.80 -4.24
CA GLN A 258 27.67 1.67 -3.10
C GLN A 258 26.98 1.20 -1.82
N TYR A 259 25.81 0.55 -1.92
CA TYR A 259 24.96 0.20 -0.78
C TYR A 259 24.85 -1.30 -0.55
N LYS A 260 25.28 -2.13 -1.51
CA LYS A 260 25.21 -3.59 -1.46
C LYS A 260 25.79 -4.17 -0.15
N HIS A 261 26.87 -3.60 0.37
CA HIS A 261 27.51 -4.03 1.62
C HIS A 261 26.61 -3.95 2.87
N LEU A 262 25.54 -3.14 2.82
CA LEU A 262 24.56 -3.02 3.90
C LEU A 262 23.60 -4.23 3.95
N PHE A 263 23.54 -5.02 2.86
CA PHE A 263 22.62 -6.15 2.72
C PHE A 263 23.35 -7.51 2.76
N TYR A 264 24.64 -7.53 2.40
CA TYR A 264 25.50 -8.74 2.32
C TYR A 264 26.81 -8.55 3.10
#